data_ba1c17eb2b6d75b0dbcd8fa1c81372ad
#
_entry.id   ba1c17eb2b6d75b0dbcd8fa1c81372ad
#
_cell.length_a   1.000
_cell.length_b   1.000
_cell.length_c   1.000
_cell.angle_alpha   90.00
_cell.angle_beta   90.00
_cell.angle_gamma   90.00
#
_symmetry.space_group_name_H-M   'P 1'
#
loop_
_entity.id
_entity.type
_entity.pdbx_description
1 polymer ?
#
loop_
_entity_poly.entity_id
_entity_poly.type
_entity_poly.pdbx_seq_one_letter_code
_entity_poly.pdbx_strand_id
1 'polypeptide(L)'
;MAFVADELARLFLNMKRYSSGQDNEFWLEAWNGKNFVVERQGRPPVVLDYLLVGITGGFQPDKLARAFEGDDDGMYARFCFAWPEEPAHRSLSNEVTEIEPEIQNALTRIINLPAEEEGVFAPRTVDLSLEAVSAFESFRTFLAQLKLELDGREREWVAKGGTHVLRLSGTLAYLDWAMLGGTEPQSVGQQYVAAAIRLWREYFWPHSRTALRQIGLSEKHTNARRVLRWLATHRKAEVSLLDIRREALGRHLDAKDTRSVLDDLVCAGWLKLVTTSTAGRAIHRWQVNPQLFSGGAGSERSERSERGVGSD
;
A
#
# COMPACT_ATOMS: atom_id res chain seq x y z
N MET A 1 -19.68 2.59 8.89
CA MET A 1 -18.71 2.81 10.00
C MET A 1 -17.32 2.99 9.40
N ALA A 2 -16.44 3.81 10.00
CA ALA A 2 -15.05 3.96 9.58
C ALA A 2 -14.12 3.62 10.73
N PHE A 3 -13.06 2.86 10.45
CA PHE A 3 -11.97 2.56 11.37
C PHE A 3 -10.73 3.35 10.94
N VAL A 4 -10.25 4.22 11.80
CA VAL A 4 -9.09 5.08 11.54
C VAL A 4 -8.00 4.76 12.56
N ALA A 5 -6.79 4.47 12.09
CA ALA A 5 -5.66 4.20 12.96
C ALA A 5 -4.35 4.77 12.41
N ASP A 6 -3.54 5.37 13.26
CA ASP A 6 -2.22 5.87 12.89
C ASP A 6 -1.30 4.73 12.42
N GLU A 7 -1.44 3.55 13.01
CA GLU A 7 -0.68 2.37 12.65
C GLU A 7 -1.57 1.13 12.47
N LEU A 8 -1.85 0.76 11.22
CA LEU A 8 -2.66 -0.41 10.87
C LEU A 8 -1.94 -1.74 11.13
N ALA A 9 -0.62 -1.76 11.24
CA ALA A 9 0.13 -3.00 11.50
C ALA A 9 -0.36 -3.71 12.76
N ARG A 10 -0.77 -2.97 13.80
CA ARG A 10 -1.33 -3.54 15.03
C ARG A 10 -2.62 -4.31 14.79
N LEU A 11 -3.51 -3.78 13.94
CA LEU A 11 -4.77 -4.42 13.60
C LEU A 11 -4.51 -5.80 13.00
N PHE A 12 -3.67 -5.86 11.97
CA PHE A 12 -3.37 -7.12 11.25
C PHE A 12 -2.59 -8.13 12.11
N LEU A 13 -1.64 -7.67 12.91
CA LEU A 13 -0.90 -8.56 13.82
C LEU A 13 -1.79 -9.13 14.92
N ASN A 14 -2.77 -8.37 15.41
CA ASN A 14 -3.72 -8.84 16.41
C ASN A 14 -4.71 -9.85 15.83
N MET A 15 -5.20 -9.64 14.60
CA MET A 15 -6.04 -10.62 13.88
C MET A 15 -5.36 -12.01 13.85
N LYS A 16 -4.05 -12.05 13.61
CA LYS A 16 -3.29 -13.30 13.57
C LYS A 16 -3.05 -13.94 14.95
N ARG A 17 -3.02 -13.14 16.00
CA ARG A 17 -2.67 -13.62 17.36
C ARG A 17 -3.84 -14.24 18.11
N TYR A 18 -5.02 -13.68 17.97
CA TYR A 18 -6.16 -13.94 18.86
C TYR A 18 -7.31 -14.67 18.19
N SER A 19 -7.32 -14.78 16.86
CA SER A 19 -8.39 -15.45 16.15
C SER A 19 -7.91 -16.69 15.40
N SER A 20 -8.68 -17.76 15.53
CA SER A 20 -8.57 -18.96 14.71
C SER A 20 -9.08 -18.78 13.28
N GLY A 21 -8.88 -17.57 12.69
CA GLY A 21 -9.35 -17.21 11.34
C GLY A 21 -10.65 -16.40 11.29
N GLN A 22 -11.47 -16.38 12.35
CA GLN A 22 -12.79 -15.70 12.35
C GLN A 22 -12.69 -14.17 12.19
N ASP A 23 -11.66 -13.53 12.75
CA ASP A 23 -11.48 -12.07 12.60
C ASP A 23 -11.16 -11.69 11.17
N ASN A 24 -10.40 -12.52 10.45
CA ASN A 24 -10.07 -12.27 9.07
C ASN A 24 -11.34 -12.33 8.19
N GLU A 25 -12.18 -13.34 8.39
CA GLU A 25 -13.46 -13.48 7.71
C GLU A 25 -14.38 -12.29 7.97
N PHE A 26 -14.48 -11.82 9.22
CA PHE A 26 -15.24 -10.61 9.55
C PHE A 26 -14.82 -9.39 8.73
N TRP A 27 -13.51 -9.14 8.60
CA TRP A 27 -13.01 -7.98 7.84
C TRP A 27 -13.17 -8.14 6.33
N LEU A 28 -13.08 -9.37 5.82
CA LEU A 28 -13.37 -9.66 4.41
C LEU A 28 -14.84 -9.42 4.09
N GLU A 29 -15.76 -9.82 4.97
CA GLU A 29 -17.19 -9.55 4.82
C GLU A 29 -17.54 -8.09 5.06
N ALA A 30 -16.88 -7.41 6.00
CA ALA A 30 -17.03 -5.97 6.23
C ALA A 30 -16.66 -5.13 5.00
N TRP A 31 -15.78 -5.64 4.14
CA TRP A 31 -15.50 -5.01 2.85
C TRP A 31 -16.62 -5.25 1.83
N ASN A 32 -17.33 -6.36 1.89
CA ASN A 32 -18.39 -6.72 0.95
C ASN A 32 -19.68 -5.92 1.16
N GLY A 33 -19.96 -5.47 2.37
CA GLY A 33 -21.18 -4.72 2.71
C GLY A 33 -22.43 -5.59 2.77
N LYS A 34 -22.28 -6.91 2.98
CA LYS A 34 -23.39 -7.86 3.05
C LYS A 34 -23.87 -8.06 4.49
N ASN A 35 -24.93 -8.88 4.65
CA ASN A 35 -25.36 -9.31 5.98
C ASN A 35 -24.31 -10.17 6.65
N PHE A 36 -24.21 -10.04 7.96
CA PHE A 36 -23.27 -10.81 8.78
C PHE A 36 -23.94 -11.27 10.07
N VAL A 37 -23.72 -12.53 10.45
CA VAL A 37 -24.30 -13.11 11.66
C VAL A 37 -23.18 -13.51 12.60
N VAL A 38 -23.25 -12.99 13.83
CA VAL A 38 -22.32 -13.36 14.91
C VAL A 38 -23.02 -14.34 15.84
N GLU A 39 -22.61 -15.59 15.82
CA GLU A 39 -23.06 -16.60 16.77
C GLU A 39 -22.20 -16.57 18.04
N ARG A 40 -22.83 -16.57 19.19
CA ARG A 40 -22.16 -16.63 20.50
C ARG A 40 -22.76 -17.72 21.35
N GLN A 41 -21.93 -18.51 21.98
CA GLN A 41 -22.39 -19.55 22.91
C GLN A 41 -23.21 -18.93 24.06
N GLY A 42 -24.43 -19.44 24.27
CA GLY A 42 -25.30 -19.02 25.36
C GLY A 42 -25.95 -17.63 25.23
N ARG A 43 -25.90 -17.02 24.05
CA ARG A 43 -26.57 -15.74 23.74
C ARG A 43 -27.27 -15.82 22.39
N PRO A 44 -28.37 -15.05 22.17
CA PRO A 44 -28.96 -14.94 20.84
C PRO A 44 -27.93 -14.47 19.81
N PRO A 45 -28.01 -14.95 18.55
CA PRO A 45 -27.16 -14.46 17.48
C PRO A 45 -27.39 -12.98 17.24
N VAL A 46 -26.33 -12.24 16.91
CA VAL A 46 -26.43 -10.85 16.48
C VAL A 46 -26.42 -10.85 14.97
N VAL A 47 -27.51 -10.39 14.37
CA VAL A 47 -27.67 -10.25 12.91
C VAL A 47 -27.41 -8.80 12.55
N LEU A 48 -26.48 -8.59 11.64
CA LEU A 48 -26.20 -7.29 11.00
C LEU A 48 -26.67 -7.40 9.55
N ASP A 49 -27.70 -6.65 9.18
CA ASP A 49 -28.23 -6.67 7.82
C ASP A 49 -27.19 -6.19 6.80
N TYR A 50 -26.39 -5.20 7.19
CA TYR A 50 -25.33 -4.64 6.36
C TYR A 50 -24.08 -4.41 7.20
N LEU A 51 -23.01 -5.16 6.92
CA LEU A 51 -21.72 -4.96 7.53
C LEU A 51 -20.80 -4.26 6.54
N LEU A 52 -20.62 -2.94 6.69
CA LEU A 52 -19.69 -2.15 5.87
C LEU A 52 -18.79 -1.31 6.77
N VAL A 53 -17.49 -1.55 6.70
CA VAL A 53 -16.50 -0.80 7.45
C VAL A 53 -15.38 -0.33 6.52
N GLY A 54 -15.20 0.99 6.43
CA GLY A 54 -14.03 1.59 5.80
C GLY A 54 -12.85 1.56 6.76
N ILE A 55 -11.68 1.19 6.27
CA ILE A 55 -10.43 1.19 7.04
C ILE A 55 -9.46 2.18 6.41
N THR A 56 -8.90 3.08 7.21
CA THR A 56 -7.83 3.98 6.79
C THR A 56 -6.77 4.10 7.86
N GLY A 57 -5.51 4.27 7.46
CA GLY A 57 -4.40 4.46 8.39
C GLY A 57 -3.04 4.27 7.75
N GLY A 58 -2.01 4.47 8.54
CA GLY A 58 -0.62 4.35 8.13
C GLY A 58 -0.03 2.95 8.32
N PHE A 59 0.97 2.65 7.51
CA PHE A 59 1.83 1.48 7.67
C PHE A 59 3.29 1.91 7.66
N GLN A 60 4.06 1.37 8.59
CA GLN A 60 5.52 1.44 8.49
C GLN A 60 5.97 0.42 7.42
N PRO A 61 6.79 0.83 6.44
CA PRO A 61 7.20 -0.03 5.33
C PRO A 61 7.80 -1.37 5.74
N ASP A 62 8.60 -1.38 6.80
CA ASP A 62 9.26 -2.57 7.35
C ASP A 62 8.29 -3.53 8.06
N LYS A 63 7.13 -3.06 8.48
CA LYS A 63 6.10 -3.89 9.12
C LYS A 63 5.10 -4.49 8.13
N LEU A 64 5.05 -3.96 6.91
CA LEU A 64 4.05 -4.36 5.92
C LEU A 64 4.18 -5.85 5.54
N ALA A 65 5.40 -6.32 5.28
CA ALA A 65 5.65 -7.73 4.95
C ALA A 65 5.15 -8.67 6.03
N ARG A 66 5.45 -8.37 7.30
CA ARG A 66 5.04 -9.17 8.45
C ARG A 66 3.52 -9.13 8.70
N ALA A 67 2.89 -7.97 8.48
CA ALA A 67 1.45 -7.82 8.66
C ALA A 67 0.66 -8.72 7.70
N PHE A 68 1.13 -8.88 6.46
CA PHE A 68 0.51 -9.71 5.43
C PHE A 68 1.25 -11.02 5.14
N GLU A 69 2.14 -11.47 6.04
CA GLU A 69 2.80 -12.77 5.93
C GLU A 69 1.78 -13.92 6.04
N GLY A 70 1.80 -14.86 5.10
CA GLY A 70 0.86 -15.99 5.08
C GLY A 70 -0.60 -15.58 4.83
N ASP A 71 -0.86 -14.36 4.36
CA ASP A 71 -2.18 -13.91 3.94
C ASP A 71 -2.45 -14.39 2.51
N ASP A 72 -3.19 -15.46 2.39
CA ASP A 72 -3.66 -16.02 1.12
C ASP A 72 -5.13 -15.67 0.85
N ASP A 73 -5.80 -14.96 1.80
CA ASP A 73 -7.24 -14.66 1.71
C ASP A 73 -7.52 -13.38 0.91
N GLY A 74 -6.47 -12.72 0.40
CA GLY A 74 -6.57 -11.52 -0.42
C GLY A 74 -7.03 -10.29 0.36
N MET A 75 -6.79 -10.22 1.68
CA MET A 75 -7.06 -9.04 2.50
C MET A 75 -6.33 -7.82 1.94
N TYR A 76 -5.03 -7.95 1.66
CA TYR A 76 -4.23 -6.87 1.08
C TYR A 76 -4.77 -6.38 -0.28
N ALA A 77 -5.41 -7.26 -1.05
CA ALA A 77 -5.95 -6.91 -2.36
C ALA A 77 -7.15 -5.94 -2.28
N ARG A 78 -7.71 -5.75 -1.11
CA ARG A 78 -8.85 -4.86 -0.84
C ARG A 78 -8.42 -3.44 -0.46
N PHE A 79 -7.14 -3.24 -0.18
CA PHE A 79 -6.59 -1.93 0.16
C PHE A 79 -6.06 -1.19 -1.06
N CYS A 80 -6.38 0.10 -1.14
CA CYS A 80 -5.72 1.04 -2.03
C CYS A 80 -4.52 1.62 -1.30
N PHE A 81 -3.31 1.26 -1.72
CA PHE A 81 -2.10 1.74 -1.08
C PHE A 81 -1.67 3.09 -1.64
N ALA A 82 -1.23 3.98 -0.76
CA ALA A 82 -0.47 5.17 -1.09
C ALA A 82 0.97 4.96 -0.60
N TRP A 83 1.93 5.09 -1.50
CA TRP A 83 3.36 4.95 -1.19
C TRP A 83 4.09 6.23 -1.62
N PRO A 84 3.98 7.31 -0.84
CA PRO A 84 4.59 8.58 -1.19
C PRO A 84 6.12 8.48 -1.15
N GLU A 85 6.78 9.34 -1.90
CA GLU A 85 8.20 9.59 -1.74
C GLU A 85 8.47 10.25 -0.38
N GLU A 86 9.69 10.08 0.15
CA GLU A 86 10.07 10.78 1.38
C GLU A 86 9.93 12.30 1.18
N PRO A 87 9.14 12.98 2.02
CA PRO A 87 8.98 14.42 1.89
C PRO A 87 10.32 15.12 2.15
N ALA A 88 10.61 16.15 1.36
CA ALA A 88 11.74 17.02 1.65
C ALA A 88 11.56 17.65 3.05
N HIS A 89 12.69 17.88 3.73
CA HIS A 89 12.67 18.56 5.01
C HIS A 89 11.93 19.91 4.89
N ARG A 90 10.91 20.09 5.74
CA ARG A 90 10.20 21.37 5.87
C ARG A 90 10.52 21.99 7.21
N SER A 91 10.82 23.28 7.21
CA SER A 91 10.94 24.05 8.44
C SER A 91 9.60 24.06 9.17
N LEU A 92 9.65 24.11 10.50
CA LEU A 92 8.46 24.29 11.33
C LEU A 92 7.82 25.63 10.98
N SER A 93 6.51 25.62 10.70
CA SER A 93 5.71 26.84 10.57
C SER A 93 4.68 26.86 11.69
N ASN A 94 4.33 28.05 12.15
CA ASN A 94 3.27 28.25 13.13
C ASN A 94 1.88 28.36 12.46
N GLU A 95 1.79 28.06 11.17
CA GLU A 95 0.52 28.08 10.45
C GLU A 95 -0.36 26.92 10.92
N VAL A 96 -1.47 27.26 11.54
CA VAL A 96 -2.53 26.31 11.79
C VAL A 96 -3.41 26.26 10.57
N THR A 97 -3.41 25.13 9.88
CA THR A 97 -4.34 24.91 8.76
C THR A 97 -5.73 24.64 9.35
N GLU A 98 -6.61 25.62 9.28
CA GLU A 98 -8.02 25.39 9.58
C GLU A 98 -8.67 24.65 8.41
N ILE A 99 -9.61 23.76 8.73
CA ILE A 99 -10.44 23.11 7.71
C ILE A 99 -11.35 24.19 7.10
N GLU A 100 -11.24 24.42 5.79
CA GLU A 100 -12.08 25.38 5.11
C GLU A 100 -13.57 25.07 5.35
N PRO A 101 -14.41 26.10 5.62
CA PRO A 101 -15.83 25.91 5.93
C PRO A 101 -16.58 25.11 4.86
N GLU A 102 -16.19 25.24 3.60
CA GLU A 102 -16.75 24.49 2.47
C GLU A 102 -16.54 22.99 2.62
N ILE A 103 -15.34 22.55 3.02
CA ILE A 103 -15.02 21.14 3.26
C ILE A 103 -15.82 20.64 4.45
N GLN A 104 -15.90 21.40 5.53
CA GLN A 104 -16.67 21.04 6.71
C GLN A 104 -18.17 20.89 6.39
N ASN A 105 -18.72 21.80 5.59
CA ASN A 105 -20.11 21.76 5.13
C ASN A 105 -20.36 20.54 4.24
N ALA A 106 -19.45 20.23 3.32
CA ALA A 106 -19.53 19.04 2.46
C ALA A 106 -19.53 17.73 3.27
N LEU A 107 -18.61 17.60 4.22
CA LEU A 107 -18.56 16.44 5.12
C LEU A 107 -19.85 16.31 5.96
N THR A 108 -20.35 17.43 6.49
CA THR A 108 -21.60 17.47 7.24
C THR A 108 -22.78 17.03 6.38
N ARG A 109 -22.84 17.44 5.10
CA ARG A 109 -23.88 17.02 4.16
C ARG A 109 -23.85 15.51 3.91
N ILE A 110 -22.66 14.92 3.74
CA ILE A 110 -22.50 13.46 3.57
C ILE A 110 -22.92 12.70 4.83
N ILE A 111 -22.50 13.17 6.01
CA ILE A 111 -22.82 12.51 7.29
C ILE A 111 -24.33 12.52 7.56
N ASN A 112 -25.02 13.59 7.16
CA ASN A 112 -26.44 13.76 7.36
C ASN A 112 -27.31 13.16 6.24
N LEU A 113 -26.71 12.42 5.30
CA LEU A 113 -27.51 11.65 4.33
C LEU A 113 -28.40 10.67 5.09
N PRO A 114 -29.72 10.72 4.89
CA PRO A 114 -30.61 9.81 5.58
C PRO A 114 -30.31 8.38 5.13
N ALA A 115 -30.03 7.52 6.10
CA ALA A 115 -29.76 6.10 5.89
C ALA A 115 -31.00 5.22 6.15
N GLU A 116 -32.11 5.85 6.50
CA GLU A 116 -33.34 5.18 6.87
C GLU A 116 -34.49 5.58 5.93
N GLU A 117 -35.19 4.61 5.47
CA GLU A 117 -36.48 4.76 4.77
C GLU A 117 -37.54 4.11 5.64
N GLU A 118 -38.56 4.89 6.08
CA GLU A 118 -39.63 4.46 6.99
C GLU A 118 -39.15 3.83 8.32
N GLY A 119 -38.00 4.31 8.86
CA GLY A 119 -37.42 3.78 10.11
C GLY A 119 -36.64 2.48 9.95
N VAL A 120 -36.43 2.02 8.73
CA VAL A 120 -35.58 0.86 8.40
C VAL A 120 -34.31 1.32 7.67
N PHE A 121 -33.18 0.81 8.10
CA PHE A 121 -31.92 1.08 7.38
C PHE A 121 -31.99 0.49 5.97
N ALA A 122 -31.96 1.35 4.97
CA ALA A 122 -31.96 0.97 3.56
C ALA A 122 -30.77 1.59 2.84
N PRO A 123 -29.87 0.78 2.27
CA PRO A 123 -28.77 1.31 1.47
C PRO A 123 -29.31 1.89 0.17
N ARG A 124 -28.81 3.07 -0.22
CA ARG A 124 -29.12 3.65 -1.53
C ARG A 124 -28.47 2.86 -2.64
N THR A 125 -29.25 2.55 -3.66
CA THR A 125 -28.76 2.01 -4.92
C THR A 125 -28.61 3.15 -5.90
N VAL A 126 -27.42 3.36 -6.42
CA VAL A 126 -27.12 4.40 -7.42
C VAL A 126 -26.56 3.72 -8.66
N ASP A 127 -27.29 3.81 -9.76
CA ASP A 127 -26.89 3.19 -11.01
C ASP A 127 -25.80 3.99 -11.75
N LEU A 128 -25.11 3.34 -12.68
CA LEU A 128 -24.22 4.03 -13.63
C LEU A 128 -25.07 4.59 -14.78
N SER A 129 -24.69 5.78 -15.30
CA SER A 129 -25.26 6.24 -16.58
C SER A 129 -24.82 5.30 -17.73
N LEU A 130 -25.52 5.32 -18.86
CA LEU A 130 -25.18 4.46 -20.02
C LEU A 130 -23.73 4.69 -20.51
N GLU A 131 -23.29 5.94 -20.53
CA GLU A 131 -21.93 6.32 -20.90
C GLU A 131 -20.91 5.84 -19.86
N ALA A 132 -21.29 5.89 -18.57
CA ALA A 132 -20.47 5.38 -17.47
C ALA A 132 -20.32 3.86 -17.53
N VAL A 133 -21.38 3.12 -17.88
CA VAL A 133 -21.32 1.68 -18.15
C VAL A 133 -20.33 1.37 -19.26
N SER A 134 -20.38 2.08 -20.38
CA SER A 134 -19.44 1.87 -21.50
C SER A 134 -17.99 2.12 -21.11
N ALA A 135 -17.71 3.20 -20.36
CA ALA A 135 -16.38 3.49 -19.84
C ALA A 135 -15.88 2.40 -18.88
N PHE A 136 -16.76 1.92 -18.01
CA PHE A 136 -16.44 0.87 -17.06
C PHE A 136 -16.18 -0.49 -17.74
N GLU A 137 -16.95 -0.87 -18.77
CA GLU A 137 -16.70 -2.10 -19.56
C GLU A 137 -15.35 -2.05 -20.27
N SER A 138 -14.99 -0.90 -20.83
CA SER A 138 -13.65 -0.71 -21.43
C SER A 138 -12.54 -0.92 -20.39
N PHE A 139 -12.75 -0.44 -19.14
CA PHE A 139 -11.81 -0.67 -18.05
C PHE A 139 -11.76 -2.14 -17.61
N ARG A 140 -12.90 -2.84 -17.58
CA ARG A 140 -12.93 -4.28 -17.28
C ARG A 140 -12.13 -5.08 -18.32
N THR A 141 -12.24 -4.73 -19.59
CA THR A 141 -11.44 -5.33 -20.66
C THR A 141 -9.94 -5.09 -20.44
N PHE A 142 -9.56 -3.87 -20.12
CA PHE A 142 -8.18 -3.54 -19.73
C PHE A 142 -7.69 -4.38 -18.56
N LEU A 143 -8.50 -4.52 -17.47
CA LEU A 143 -8.13 -5.35 -16.32
C LEU A 143 -7.97 -6.83 -16.69
N ALA A 144 -8.79 -7.34 -17.62
CA ALA A 144 -8.69 -8.72 -18.10
C ALA A 144 -7.35 -8.96 -18.81
N GLN A 145 -6.92 -8.03 -19.66
CA GLN A 145 -5.63 -8.08 -20.34
C GLN A 145 -4.46 -7.95 -19.37
N LEU A 146 -4.50 -6.95 -18.48
CA LEU A 146 -3.46 -6.72 -17.48
C LEU A 146 -3.24 -7.95 -16.59
N LYS A 147 -4.29 -8.67 -16.22
CA LYS A 147 -4.19 -9.90 -15.40
C LYS A 147 -3.46 -11.03 -16.11
N LEU A 148 -3.40 -11.06 -17.43
CA LEU A 148 -2.63 -12.08 -18.17
C LEU A 148 -1.12 -11.86 -18.08
N GLU A 149 -0.70 -10.62 -17.82
CA GLU A 149 0.71 -10.22 -17.70
C GLU A 149 1.23 -10.28 -16.25
N LEU A 150 0.37 -10.58 -15.29
CA LEU A 150 0.68 -10.51 -13.87
C LEU A 150 0.49 -11.85 -13.17
N ASP A 151 1.32 -12.07 -12.14
CA ASP A 151 1.24 -13.22 -11.26
C ASP A 151 1.09 -12.83 -9.78
N GLY A 152 0.74 -13.81 -8.94
CA GLY A 152 0.69 -13.69 -7.49
C GLY A 152 -0.12 -12.49 -7.00
N ARG A 153 0.41 -11.76 -6.04
CA ARG A 153 -0.28 -10.67 -5.35
C ARG A 153 -0.65 -9.50 -6.25
N GLU A 154 0.17 -9.17 -7.25
CA GLU A 154 -0.17 -8.12 -8.21
C GLU A 154 -1.44 -8.49 -8.99
N ARG A 155 -1.55 -9.74 -9.46
CA ARG A 155 -2.73 -10.25 -10.18
C ARG A 155 -3.99 -10.24 -9.30
N GLU A 156 -3.87 -10.64 -8.04
CA GLU A 156 -4.99 -10.66 -7.08
C GLU A 156 -5.49 -9.25 -6.78
N TRP A 157 -4.60 -8.31 -6.59
CA TRP A 157 -4.96 -6.90 -6.38
C TRP A 157 -5.68 -6.31 -7.60
N VAL A 158 -5.17 -6.56 -8.79
CA VAL A 158 -5.80 -6.13 -10.06
C VAL A 158 -7.17 -6.77 -10.24
N ALA A 159 -7.38 -8.00 -9.76
CA ALA A 159 -8.69 -8.66 -9.81
C ALA A 159 -9.78 -7.91 -9.00
N LYS A 160 -9.41 -7.10 -8.00
CA LYS A 160 -10.32 -6.22 -7.25
C LYS A 160 -10.49 -4.84 -7.88
N GLY A 161 -9.75 -4.53 -8.95
CA GLY A 161 -9.72 -3.22 -9.61
C GLY A 161 -11.10 -2.70 -10.04
N GLY A 162 -11.97 -3.56 -10.53
CA GLY A 162 -13.35 -3.19 -10.88
C GLY A 162 -14.13 -2.65 -9.67
N THR A 163 -14.04 -3.34 -8.53
CA THR A 163 -14.69 -2.89 -7.29
C THR A 163 -14.06 -1.62 -6.75
N HIS A 164 -12.73 -1.47 -6.82
CA HIS A 164 -12.05 -0.24 -6.43
C HIS A 164 -12.59 0.96 -7.24
N VAL A 165 -12.65 0.83 -8.57
CA VAL A 165 -13.11 1.92 -9.44
C VAL A 165 -14.58 2.24 -9.21
N LEU A 166 -15.46 1.26 -9.06
CA LEU A 166 -16.89 1.53 -8.75
C LEU A 166 -17.06 2.30 -7.44
N ARG A 167 -16.35 1.91 -6.38
CA ARG A 167 -16.39 2.62 -5.09
C ARG A 167 -15.84 4.03 -5.19
N LEU A 168 -14.70 4.20 -5.85
CA LEU A 168 -14.12 5.53 -6.08
C LEU A 168 -15.07 6.41 -6.90
N SER A 169 -15.72 5.86 -7.93
CA SER A 169 -16.68 6.61 -8.77
C SER A 169 -17.87 7.13 -7.95
N GLY A 170 -18.46 6.28 -7.14
CA GLY A 170 -19.55 6.68 -6.24
C GLY A 170 -19.09 7.71 -5.22
N THR A 171 -17.93 7.49 -4.59
CA THR A 171 -17.35 8.45 -3.64
C THR A 171 -17.09 9.81 -4.28
N LEU A 172 -16.52 9.86 -5.49
CA LEU A 172 -16.28 11.11 -6.22
C LEU A 172 -17.58 11.83 -6.58
N ALA A 173 -18.60 11.10 -7.03
CA ALA A 173 -19.91 11.68 -7.36
C ALA A 173 -20.57 12.34 -6.13
N TYR A 174 -20.51 11.66 -4.98
CA TYR A 174 -21.08 12.19 -3.75
C TYR A 174 -20.26 13.30 -3.12
N LEU A 175 -18.93 13.27 -3.24
CA LEU A 175 -18.07 14.38 -2.81
C LEU A 175 -18.31 15.63 -3.64
N ASP A 176 -18.42 15.49 -4.96
CA ASP A 176 -18.72 16.62 -5.86
C ASP A 176 -20.09 17.23 -5.54
N TRP A 177 -21.12 16.40 -5.39
CA TRP A 177 -22.43 16.88 -4.93
C TRP A 177 -22.38 17.53 -3.56
N ALA A 178 -21.61 16.98 -2.63
CA ALA A 178 -21.50 17.52 -1.29
C ALA A 178 -20.82 18.92 -1.29
N MET A 179 -19.84 19.13 -2.16
CA MET A 179 -19.16 20.43 -2.33
C MET A 179 -20.04 21.45 -3.06
N LEU A 180 -20.63 21.05 -4.19
CA LEU A 180 -21.37 21.99 -5.05
C LEU A 180 -22.83 22.21 -4.62
N GLY A 181 -23.42 21.25 -3.92
CA GLY A 181 -24.86 21.27 -3.56
C GLY A 181 -25.75 20.79 -4.69
N GLY A 182 -27.05 21.09 -4.57
CA GLY A 182 -28.05 20.69 -5.55
C GLY A 182 -28.73 19.36 -5.22
N THR A 183 -29.30 18.71 -6.22
CA THR A 183 -30.02 17.43 -6.07
C THR A 183 -29.03 16.28 -5.87
N GLU A 184 -29.33 15.38 -4.93
CA GLU A 184 -28.57 14.16 -4.70
C GLU A 184 -28.40 13.34 -6.00
N PRO A 185 -27.22 12.78 -6.28
CA PRO A 185 -26.99 12.00 -7.49
C PRO A 185 -27.94 10.79 -7.60
N GLN A 186 -28.70 10.70 -8.69
CA GLN A 186 -29.55 9.56 -9.01
C GLN A 186 -28.78 8.51 -9.84
N SER A 187 -27.67 8.92 -10.46
CA SER A 187 -26.75 8.04 -11.19
C SER A 187 -25.33 8.56 -11.13
N VAL A 188 -24.36 7.65 -11.26
CA VAL A 188 -22.95 8.00 -11.38
C VAL A 188 -22.62 8.26 -12.85
N GLY A 189 -22.27 9.49 -13.18
CA GLY A 189 -21.93 9.90 -14.55
C GLY A 189 -20.54 9.40 -15.00
N GLN A 190 -20.34 9.41 -16.33
CA GLN A 190 -19.10 8.98 -16.98
C GLN A 190 -17.87 9.72 -16.43
N GLN A 191 -17.97 11.02 -16.12
CA GLN A 191 -16.86 11.82 -15.61
C GLN A 191 -16.27 11.26 -14.31
N TYR A 192 -17.10 10.74 -13.41
CA TYR A 192 -16.65 10.16 -12.15
C TYR A 192 -16.02 8.79 -12.36
N VAL A 193 -16.55 7.97 -13.28
CA VAL A 193 -15.94 6.70 -13.65
C VAL A 193 -14.58 6.92 -14.31
N ALA A 194 -14.49 7.88 -15.23
CA ALA A 194 -13.22 8.23 -15.89
C ALA A 194 -12.18 8.76 -14.89
N ALA A 195 -12.59 9.62 -13.95
CA ALA A 195 -11.72 10.12 -12.89
C ALA A 195 -11.24 9.00 -11.95
N ALA A 196 -12.13 8.08 -11.57
CA ALA A 196 -11.79 6.92 -10.75
C ALA A 196 -10.83 5.96 -11.49
N ILE A 197 -11.03 5.70 -12.78
CA ILE A 197 -10.12 4.90 -13.61
C ILE A 197 -8.73 5.57 -13.67
N ARG A 198 -8.67 6.87 -13.86
CA ARG A 198 -7.42 7.63 -13.87
C ARG A 198 -6.70 7.52 -12.53
N LEU A 199 -7.39 7.77 -11.39
CA LEU A 199 -6.84 7.58 -10.04
C LEU A 199 -6.33 6.16 -9.83
N TRP A 200 -7.09 5.17 -10.27
CA TRP A 200 -6.69 3.78 -10.13
C TRP A 200 -5.42 3.47 -10.93
N ARG A 201 -5.32 3.91 -12.19
CA ARG A 201 -4.21 3.60 -13.10
C ARG A 201 -2.95 4.40 -12.80
N GLU A 202 -3.10 5.70 -12.52
CA GLU A 202 -1.98 6.63 -12.43
C GLU A 202 -1.47 6.82 -11.00
N TYR A 203 -2.31 6.55 -9.99
CA TYR A 203 -1.94 6.71 -8.60
C TYR A 203 -1.94 5.38 -7.85
N PHE A 204 -3.12 4.74 -7.67
CA PHE A 204 -3.19 3.56 -6.80
C PHE A 204 -2.45 2.35 -7.35
N TRP A 205 -2.45 2.10 -8.65
CA TRP A 205 -1.74 0.95 -9.22
C TRP A 205 -0.21 1.03 -9.03
N PRO A 206 0.50 2.11 -9.40
CA PRO A 206 1.94 2.24 -9.14
C PRO A 206 2.29 2.13 -7.66
N HIS A 207 1.53 2.78 -6.78
CA HIS A 207 1.76 2.75 -5.34
C HIS A 207 1.48 1.38 -4.74
N SER A 208 0.37 0.74 -5.11
CA SER A 208 0.03 -0.62 -4.68
C SER A 208 1.07 -1.62 -5.14
N ARG A 209 1.55 -1.52 -6.36
CA ARG A 209 2.60 -2.38 -6.90
C ARG A 209 3.89 -2.30 -6.06
N THR A 210 4.26 -1.10 -5.63
CA THR A 210 5.40 -0.91 -4.73
C THR A 210 5.15 -1.56 -3.38
N ALA A 211 3.96 -1.37 -2.78
CA ALA A 211 3.59 -1.99 -1.51
C ALA A 211 3.53 -3.52 -1.60
N LEU A 212 2.91 -4.08 -2.65
CA LEU A 212 2.79 -5.52 -2.87
C LEU A 212 4.14 -6.21 -3.02
N ARG A 213 5.10 -5.54 -3.65
CA ARG A 213 6.49 -6.03 -3.71
C ARG A 213 7.16 -6.06 -2.34
N GLN A 214 6.83 -5.15 -1.43
CA GLN A 214 7.31 -5.23 -0.05
C GLN A 214 6.67 -6.38 0.72
N ILE A 215 5.36 -6.60 0.55
CA ILE A 215 4.63 -7.72 1.15
C ILE A 215 5.21 -9.07 0.71
N GLY A 216 5.64 -9.18 -0.54
CA GLY A 216 6.25 -10.40 -1.10
C GLY A 216 7.68 -10.68 -0.65
N LEU A 217 8.31 -9.74 0.08
CA LEU A 217 9.68 -9.95 0.55
C LEU A 217 9.69 -10.82 1.79
N SER A 218 10.46 -11.91 1.74
CA SER A 218 10.80 -12.65 2.95
C SER A 218 11.61 -11.74 3.91
N GLU A 219 11.59 -12.07 5.22
CA GLU A 219 12.42 -11.37 6.22
C GLU A 219 13.90 -11.31 5.80
N LYS A 220 14.36 -12.35 5.12
CA LYS A 220 15.70 -12.46 4.56
C LYS A 220 15.97 -11.38 3.49
N HIS A 221 15.04 -11.16 2.57
CA HIS A 221 15.14 -10.09 1.56
C HIS A 221 15.06 -8.70 2.18
N THR A 222 14.25 -8.51 3.20
CA THR A 222 14.16 -7.25 3.95
C THR A 222 15.49 -6.92 4.62
N ASN A 223 16.13 -7.91 5.24
CA ASN A 223 17.45 -7.76 5.86
C ASN A 223 18.54 -7.48 4.81
N ALA A 224 18.52 -8.17 3.66
CA ALA A 224 19.44 -7.91 2.56
C ALA A 224 19.34 -6.46 2.04
N ARG A 225 18.13 -5.94 1.85
CA ARG A 225 17.91 -4.53 1.45
C ARG A 225 18.39 -3.54 2.52
N ARG A 226 18.19 -3.85 3.79
CA ARG A 226 18.68 -3.03 4.90
C ARG A 226 20.20 -2.93 4.89
N VAL A 227 20.88 -4.05 4.66
CA VAL A 227 22.35 -4.10 4.49
C VAL A 227 22.78 -3.26 3.30
N LEU A 228 22.17 -3.42 2.13
CA LEU A 228 22.53 -2.65 0.94
C LEU A 228 22.34 -1.15 1.15
N ARG A 229 21.25 -0.72 1.77
CA ARG A 229 21.01 0.69 2.09
C ARG A 229 22.08 1.24 3.02
N TRP A 230 22.42 0.49 4.08
CA TRP A 230 23.45 0.89 5.02
C TRP A 230 24.84 1.02 4.34
N LEU A 231 25.20 0.06 3.46
CA LEU A 231 26.43 0.09 2.68
C LEU A 231 26.48 1.31 1.75
N ALA A 232 25.38 1.62 1.06
CA ALA A 232 25.28 2.78 0.17
C ALA A 232 25.44 4.10 0.94
N THR A 233 24.73 4.24 2.08
CA THR A 233 24.77 5.44 2.92
C THR A 233 26.16 5.70 3.50
N HIS A 234 26.83 4.65 3.99
CA HIS A 234 28.15 4.78 4.63
C HIS A 234 29.33 4.62 3.66
N ARG A 235 29.06 4.37 2.38
CA ARG A 235 30.05 4.18 1.29
C ARG A 235 31.19 3.22 1.67
N LYS A 236 30.86 2.13 2.36
CA LYS A 236 31.85 1.12 2.79
C LYS A 236 32.26 0.25 1.61
N ALA A 237 33.54 0.28 1.23
CA ALA A 237 34.06 -0.56 0.17
C ALA A 237 34.30 -2.02 0.61
N GLU A 238 34.52 -2.25 1.91
CA GLU A 238 34.74 -3.57 2.52
C GLU A 238 34.09 -3.61 3.91
N VAL A 239 33.56 -4.76 4.28
CA VAL A 239 32.91 -4.98 5.58
C VAL A 239 33.18 -6.34 6.17
N SER A 240 33.10 -6.46 7.49
CA SER A 240 33.10 -7.72 8.22
C SER A 240 31.67 -8.16 8.58
N LEU A 241 31.52 -9.44 8.94
CA LEU A 241 30.25 -9.96 9.48
C LEU A 241 29.82 -9.19 10.74
N LEU A 242 30.77 -8.75 11.55
CA LEU A 242 30.51 -8.02 12.78
C LEU A 242 29.97 -6.62 12.51
N ASP A 243 30.52 -5.91 11.50
CA ASP A 243 30.03 -4.59 11.09
C ASP A 243 28.58 -4.67 10.63
N ILE A 244 28.28 -5.63 9.76
CA ILE A 244 26.92 -5.83 9.26
C ILE A 244 25.97 -6.19 10.39
N ARG A 245 26.35 -7.12 11.27
CA ARG A 245 25.51 -7.55 12.39
C ARG A 245 25.21 -6.41 13.37
N ARG A 246 26.22 -5.59 13.70
CA ARG A 246 26.09 -4.53 14.72
C ARG A 246 25.48 -3.25 14.17
N GLU A 247 25.97 -2.80 13.03
CA GLU A 247 25.65 -1.48 12.49
C GLU A 247 24.49 -1.51 11.51
N ALA A 248 24.50 -2.43 10.54
CA ALA A 248 23.46 -2.51 9.54
C ALA A 248 22.18 -3.18 10.08
N LEU A 249 22.32 -4.26 10.85
CA LEU A 249 21.20 -5.08 11.33
C LEU A 249 20.83 -4.85 12.80
N GLY A 250 21.56 -3.97 13.53
CA GLY A 250 21.22 -3.61 14.90
C GLY A 250 21.17 -4.81 15.86
N ARG A 251 21.97 -5.87 15.62
CA ARG A 251 22.03 -7.12 16.39
C ARG A 251 20.73 -7.95 16.42
N HIS A 252 19.79 -7.72 15.51
CA HIS A 252 18.55 -8.50 15.45
C HIS A 252 18.76 -9.93 14.97
N LEU A 253 19.84 -10.20 14.21
CA LEU A 253 20.19 -11.53 13.73
C LEU A 253 21.39 -12.10 14.49
N ASP A 254 21.43 -13.41 14.61
CA ASP A 254 22.62 -14.12 15.06
C ASP A 254 23.71 -14.15 13.96
N ALA A 255 24.84 -14.75 14.25
CA ALA A 255 25.97 -14.80 13.31
C ALA A 255 25.68 -15.71 12.09
N LYS A 256 24.89 -16.77 12.28
CA LYS A 256 24.52 -17.72 11.22
C LYS A 256 23.56 -17.07 10.23
N ASP A 257 22.52 -16.45 10.73
CA ASP A 257 21.50 -15.77 9.91
C ASP A 257 22.08 -14.54 9.21
N THR A 258 22.93 -13.77 9.90
CA THR A 258 23.68 -12.67 9.27
C THR A 258 24.53 -13.18 8.10
N ARG A 259 25.20 -14.32 8.27
CA ARG A 259 25.99 -14.94 7.20
C ARG A 259 25.13 -15.34 6.01
N SER A 260 23.96 -15.93 6.27
CA SER A 260 23.01 -16.30 5.22
C SER A 260 22.57 -15.09 4.37
N VAL A 261 22.33 -13.93 5.01
CA VAL A 261 22.02 -12.69 4.28
C VAL A 261 23.20 -12.22 3.42
N LEU A 262 24.44 -12.32 3.94
CA LEU A 262 25.63 -11.96 3.17
C LEU A 262 25.86 -12.91 1.99
N ASP A 263 25.64 -14.21 2.16
CA ASP A 263 25.76 -15.21 1.10
C ASP A 263 24.75 -14.97 -0.02
N ASP A 264 23.51 -14.56 0.30
CA ASP A 264 22.52 -14.13 -0.72
C ASP A 264 22.99 -12.88 -1.48
N LEU A 265 23.57 -11.91 -0.79
CA LEU A 265 24.13 -10.72 -1.44
C LEU A 265 25.34 -11.03 -2.31
N VAL A 266 26.11 -12.05 -1.97
CA VAL A 266 27.20 -12.59 -2.82
C VAL A 266 26.60 -13.24 -4.07
N CYS A 267 25.60 -14.10 -3.92
CA CYS A 267 24.89 -14.71 -5.06
C CYS A 267 24.25 -13.66 -6.00
N ALA A 268 23.73 -12.57 -5.43
CA ALA A 268 23.16 -11.46 -6.18
C ALA A 268 24.20 -10.52 -6.80
N GLY A 269 25.51 -10.75 -6.58
CA GLY A 269 26.59 -9.96 -7.16
C GLY A 269 26.86 -8.61 -6.48
N TRP A 270 26.19 -8.31 -5.36
CA TRP A 270 26.41 -7.08 -4.59
C TRP A 270 27.63 -7.13 -3.68
N LEU A 271 28.01 -8.33 -3.25
CA LEU A 271 29.18 -8.56 -2.40
C LEU A 271 30.09 -9.63 -3.01
N LYS A 272 31.38 -9.57 -2.68
CA LYS A 272 32.35 -10.60 -3.01
C LYS A 272 33.09 -11.03 -1.72
N LEU A 273 33.00 -12.31 -1.38
CA LEU A 273 33.73 -12.86 -0.24
C LEU A 273 35.23 -12.91 -0.55
N VAL A 274 36.02 -12.31 0.30
CA VAL A 274 37.49 -12.36 0.28
C VAL A 274 37.97 -13.03 1.57
N THR A 275 38.72 -14.09 1.42
CA THR A 275 39.28 -14.83 2.56
C THR A 275 40.80 -14.62 2.58
N THR A 276 41.31 -14.03 3.65
CA THR A 276 42.73 -13.84 3.87
C THR A 276 43.22 -14.84 4.92
N SER A 277 44.18 -15.66 4.58
CA SER A 277 44.80 -16.59 5.53
C SER A 277 45.99 -15.88 6.18
N THR A 278 45.92 -15.67 7.48
CA THR A 278 47.07 -15.28 8.31
C THR A 278 47.46 -16.50 9.17
N ALA A 279 48.68 -16.53 9.69
CA ALA A 279 49.25 -17.66 10.42
C ALA A 279 48.46 -18.07 11.67
N GLY A 280 47.18 -18.50 11.53
CA GLY A 280 46.36 -18.98 12.63
C GLY A 280 44.88 -19.10 12.30
N ARG A 281 44.20 -18.08 11.73
CA ARG A 281 42.73 -18.11 11.49
C ARG A 281 42.38 -17.42 10.17
N ALA A 282 41.53 -18.05 9.38
CA ALA A 282 40.95 -17.41 8.19
C ALA A 282 40.12 -16.20 8.55
N ILE A 283 40.42 -15.05 7.99
CA ILE A 283 39.64 -13.81 8.14
C ILE A 283 38.76 -13.67 6.90
N HIS A 284 37.46 -13.57 7.12
CA HIS A 284 36.46 -13.35 6.07
C HIS A 284 36.09 -11.86 6.01
N ARG A 285 36.17 -11.28 4.82
CA ARG A 285 35.77 -9.93 4.49
C ARG A 285 34.89 -9.96 3.26
N TRP A 286 33.99 -8.98 3.13
CA TRP A 286 33.15 -8.85 1.95
C TRP A 286 33.42 -7.51 1.28
N GLN A 287 33.88 -7.56 0.05
CA GLN A 287 34.06 -6.40 -0.81
C GLN A 287 32.72 -6.03 -1.43
N VAL A 288 32.40 -4.74 -1.44
CA VAL A 288 31.14 -4.18 -1.94
C VAL A 288 31.29 -3.84 -3.42
N ASN A 289 30.29 -4.20 -4.23
CA ASN A 289 30.26 -3.85 -5.64
C ASN A 289 30.17 -2.31 -5.78
N PRO A 290 31.12 -1.66 -6.50
CA PRO A 290 31.13 -0.21 -6.67
C PRO A 290 29.89 0.35 -7.34
N GLN A 291 29.16 -0.45 -8.13
CA GLN A 291 27.90 -0.05 -8.75
C GLN A 291 26.84 0.36 -7.73
N LEU A 292 26.91 -0.14 -6.49
CA LEU A 292 26.00 0.29 -5.41
C LEU A 292 26.12 1.79 -5.11
N PHE A 293 27.25 2.40 -5.39
CA PHE A 293 27.52 3.82 -5.12
C PHE A 293 27.28 4.73 -6.32
N SER A 294 27.02 4.16 -7.51
CA SER A 294 26.82 4.87 -8.77
C SER A 294 25.37 5.28 -9.03
N GLY A 295 24.43 4.73 -8.30
CA GLY A 295 22.98 4.95 -8.51
C GLY A 295 22.45 6.32 -8.08
N GLY A 296 23.27 7.21 -7.51
CA GLY A 296 22.87 8.55 -7.07
C GLY A 296 23.17 9.69 -8.06
N ALA A 297 23.85 9.41 -9.18
CA ALA A 297 24.33 10.45 -10.10
C ALA A 297 23.58 10.55 -11.44
N GLY A 298 22.48 9.77 -11.61
CA GLY A 298 21.80 9.61 -12.90
C GLY A 298 20.64 10.54 -13.17
N SER A 299 20.10 11.27 -12.20
CA SER A 299 18.92 12.12 -12.41
C SER A 299 19.22 13.61 -12.72
N GLU A 300 20.44 14.08 -12.55
CA GLU A 300 20.77 15.50 -12.79
C GLU A 300 21.36 15.81 -14.18
N ARG A 301 21.59 14.81 -15.02
CA ARG A 301 22.20 15.07 -16.35
C ARG A 301 21.24 15.19 -17.51
N SER A 302 19.94 14.90 -17.35
CA SER A 302 18.96 14.98 -18.45
C SER A 302 18.35 16.37 -18.64
N GLU A 303 18.40 17.27 -17.66
CA GLU A 303 17.77 18.59 -17.78
C GLU A 303 18.70 19.73 -18.26
N ARG A 304 19.98 19.48 -18.50
CA ARG A 304 20.92 20.52 -18.96
C ARG A 304 21.19 20.52 -20.47
N SER A 305 20.65 19.58 -21.22
CA SER A 305 20.93 19.46 -22.67
C SER A 305 19.86 20.12 -23.57
N GLU A 306 18.75 20.61 -23.02
CA GLU A 306 17.68 21.22 -23.85
C GLU A 306 17.55 22.75 -23.75
N ARG A 307 18.47 23.45 -23.09
CA ARG A 307 18.47 24.92 -23.04
C ARG A 307 19.68 25.54 -23.72
N GLY A 308 19.93 25.18 -24.95
CA GLY A 308 21.07 25.72 -25.65
C GLY A 308 21.04 25.58 -27.17
N VAL A 309 19.90 25.86 -27.80
CA VAL A 309 19.89 26.27 -29.23
C VAL A 309 18.63 27.11 -29.47
N GLY A 310 18.83 28.41 -29.64
CA GLY A 310 17.73 29.29 -30.06
C GLY A 310 18.04 30.77 -29.85
N SER A 311 19.01 31.29 -30.59
CA SER A 311 19.04 32.69 -31.01
C SER A 311 20.16 32.87 -32.04
N ASP A 312 19.75 32.87 -33.29
CA ASP A 312 20.16 33.82 -34.32
C ASP A 312 19.13 33.75 -35.45
#